data_76bff81f82948d5dd7cb9ae9dfdb173e
#
_entry.id   76bff81f82948d5dd7cb9ae9dfdb173e
#
_cell.length_a   1.000
_cell.length_b   1.000
_cell.length_c   1.000
_cell.angle_alpha   90.00
_cell.angle_beta   90.00
_cell.angle_gamma   90.00
#
_symmetry.space_group_name_H-M   'P 1'
#
loop_
_entity.id
_entity.type
_entity.pdbx_description
1 polymer ?
#
loop_
_entity_poly.entity_id
_entity_poly.type
_entity_poly.pdbx_seq_one_letter_code
_entity_poly.pdbx_strand_id
1 'polypeptide(L)'
;AACEDGSVHVWTPAGRRLVNALILDAQPVIMDCRGWCLLCVNAVGMCYVWNIKTLSSPHPPVSLAPVLDIAATAQQGHTTNGPAVMFARLNSQGRIVVGLSNGDGYSYSQAMYIWQRLSEPWWAVGSQYWNTADTSISTVQPTSKGTNGTSTADDDLKPENLSAGIIPLLERNTTTQSLLRGRAYFLQRLVKTLLVAEGYEGFESAVSVAHLENRVAAAMTLGAREEFHLYLLMYAKRIGAEGSKAKVEELLRSLMGSVFEDEDEKPDEEKGQGWMAEEGDLVGWPREELLKEVVLILGKLLSHFLVQINCD
;
A
#
# COMPACT_ATOMS: atom_id res chain seq x y z
N ALA A 1 18.44 -1.01 -22.74
CA ALA A 1 19.71 -1.20 -22.03
C ALA A 1 20.19 0.13 -21.45
N ALA A 2 20.80 0.09 -20.32
CA ALA A 2 21.46 1.23 -19.68
C ALA A 2 22.97 0.99 -19.69
N CYS A 3 23.72 2.03 -19.93
CA CYS A 3 25.18 2.00 -20.03
C CYS A 3 25.82 2.80 -18.88
N GLU A 4 27.08 2.48 -18.58
CA GLU A 4 27.82 3.14 -17.51
C GLU A 4 28.09 4.63 -17.74
N ASP A 5 28.07 5.04 -19.04
CA ASP A 5 28.24 6.44 -19.44
C ASP A 5 26.98 7.31 -19.20
N GLY A 6 25.94 6.76 -18.58
CA GLY A 6 24.66 7.44 -18.35
C GLY A 6 23.68 7.35 -19.50
N SER A 7 24.02 6.68 -20.61
CA SER A 7 23.11 6.55 -21.73
C SER A 7 22.12 5.39 -21.54
N VAL A 8 20.86 5.63 -21.90
CA VAL A 8 19.79 4.63 -21.89
C VAL A 8 19.24 4.47 -23.29
N HIS A 9 19.26 3.26 -23.78
CA HIS A 9 18.83 2.91 -25.12
C HIS A 9 17.60 2.01 -25.09
N VAL A 10 16.64 2.29 -25.97
CA VAL A 10 15.38 1.53 -26.07
C VAL A 10 15.21 0.98 -27.49
N TRP A 11 15.04 -0.34 -27.60
CA TRP A 11 14.84 -1.05 -28.85
C TRP A 11 13.58 -1.92 -28.80
N THR A 12 13.04 -2.21 -29.97
CA THR A 12 12.08 -3.30 -30.13
C THR A 12 12.78 -4.66 -29.99
N PRO A 13 12.04 -5.75 -29.72
CA PRO A 13 12.60 -7.10 -29.75
C PRO A 13 13.31 -7.47 -31.09
N ALA A 14 12.88 -6.85 -32.21
CA ALA A 14 13.49 -7.02 -33.51
C ALA A 14 14.76 -6.17 -33.73
N GLY A 15 15.25 -5.45 -32.72
CA GLY A 15 16.49 -4.66 -32.79
C GLY A 15 16.32 -3.25 -33.38
N ARG A 16 15.10 -2.79 -33.69
CA ARG A 16 14.88 -1.43 -34.14
C ARG A 16 14.90 -0.45 -32.99
N ARG A 17 15.73 0.59 -33.04
CA ARG A 17 15.75 1.67 -32.05
C ARG A 17 14.41 2.41 -32.06
N LEU A 18 13.80 2.56 -30.85
CA LEU A 18 12.53 3.26 -30.69
C LEU A 18 12.70 4.75 -30.46
N VAL A 19 13.72 5.12 -29.69
CA VAL A 19 14.03 6.52 -29.36
C VAL A 19 15.54 6.74 -29.45
N ASN A 20 15.96 8.00 -29.59
CA ASN A 20 17.36 8.35 -29.44
C ASN A 20 17.84 8.01 -28.02
N ALA A 21 19.16 7.91 -27.84
CA ALA A 21 19.71 7.66 -26.52
C ALA A 21 19.26 8.73 -25.54
N LEU A 22 18.68 8.30 -24.42
CA LEU A 22 18.34 9.17 -23.31
C LEU A 22 19.60 9.31 -22.46
N ILE A 23 20.02 10.53 -22.17
CA ILE A 23 21.26 10.80 -21.43
C ILE A 23 20.88 11.24 -20.02
N LEU A 24 21.41 10.52 -19.03
CA LEU A 24 21.30 10.85 -17.62
C LEU A 24 22.53 11.65 -17.18
N ASP A 25 22.41 12.36 -16.10
CA ASP A 25 23.49 13.12 -15.46
C ASP A 25 24.49 12.23 -14.68
N ALA A 26 24.12 10.96 -14.44
CA ALA A 26 24.97 9.95 -13.80
C ALA A 26 24.59 8.54 -14.24
N GLN A 27 25.45 7.57 -13.91
CA GLN A 27 25.24 6.16 -14.22
C GLN A 27 23.88 5.64 -13.71
N PRO A 28 23.07 4.99 -14.57
CA PRO A 28 21.86 4.32 -14.14
C PRO A 28 22.16 3.08 -13.28
N VAL A 29 21.45 2.97 -12.14
CA VAL A 29 21.64 1.89 -11.16
C VAL A 29 20.43 0.97 -11.12
N ILE A 30 19.22 1.56 -11.19
CA ILE A 30 17.97 0.80 -11.17
C ILE A 30 17.14 1.20 -12.38
N MET A 31 16.58 0.19 -13.05
CA MET A 31 15.61 0.38 -14.12
C MET A 31 14.39 -0.50 -13.86
N ASP A 32 13.22 0.05 -14.14
CA ASP A 32 11.97 -0.68 -14.17
C ASP A 32 11.11 -0.21 -15.35
N CYS A 33 10.29 -1.11 -15.86
CA CYS A 33 9.41 -0.81 -16.98
C CYS A 33 8.04 -1.38 -16.71
N ARG A 34 7.02 -0.54 -16.77
CA ARG A 34 5.63 -0.99 -16.66
C ARG A 34 4.75 -0.34 -17.72
N GLY A 35 4.17 -1.17 -18.59
CA GLY A 35 3.48 -0.69 -19.77
C GLY A 35 4.42 0.09 -20.67
N TRP A 36 4.08 1.35 -20.95
CA TRP A 36 4.91 2.26 -21.76
C TRP A 36 5.79 3.19 -20.91
N CYS A 37 5.72 3.07 -19.60
CA CYS A 37 6.53 3.89 -18.68
C CYS A 37 7.86 3.18 -18.39
N LEU A 38 8.94 3.93 -18.50
CA LEU A 38 10.31 3.53 -18.14
C LEU A 38 10.79 4.37 -16.99
N LEU A 39 11.20 3.73 -15.90
CA LEU A 39 11.87 4.34 -14.75
C LEU A 39 13.37 4.07 -14.85
N CYS A 40 14.16 5.12 -14.63
CA CYS A 40 15.59 5.00 -14.36
C CYS A 40 15.95 5.75 -13.08
N VAL A 41 16.69 5.11 -12.21
CA VAL A 41 17.30 5.73 -11.03
C VAL A 41 18.80 5.70 -11.22
N ASN A 42 19.45 6.85 -11.10
CA ASN A 42 20.89 6.97 -11.27
C ASN A 42 21.66 6.87 -9.93
N ALA A 43 22.97 6.83 -10.00
CA ALA A 43 23.88 6.67 -8.86
C ALA A 43 23.83 7.84 -7.85
N VAL A 44 23.40 9.03 -8.27
CA VAL A 44 23.19 10.20 -7.37
C VAL A 44 21.78 10.25 -6.77
N GLY A 45 20.94 9.24 -7.04
CA GLY A 45 19.60 9.15 -6.48
C GLY A 45 18.55 10.01 -7.22
N MET A 46 18.79 10.37 -8.47
CA MET A 46 17.77 11.02 -9.29
C MET A 46 16.93 9.97 -10.02
N CYS A 47 15.61 10.13 -9.95
CA CYS A 47 14.62 9.28 -10.60
C CYS A 47 14.08 9.98 -11.85
N TYR A 48 14.13 9.29 -12.96
CA TYR A 48 13.60 9.72 -14.25
C TYR A 48 12.49 8.78 -14.66
N VAL A 49 11.35 9.33 -15.09
CA VAL A 49 10.24 8.54 -15.64
C VAL A 49 9.88 9.07 -17.03
N TRP A 50 9.82 8.20 -18.01
CA TRP A 50 9.41 8.54 -19.37
C TRP A 50 8.29 7.62 -19.86
N ASN A 51 7.34 8.19 -20.53
CA ASN A 51 6.41 7.45 -21.35
C ASN A 51 7.01 7.32 -22.78
N ILE A 52 7.49 6.14 -23.12
CA ILE A 52 8.15 5.87 -24.41
C ILE A 52 7.19 5.92 -25.59
N LYS A 53 5.88 5.75 -25.37
CA LYS A 53 4.88 5.86 -26.43
C LYS A 53 4.62 7.30 -26.84
N THR A 54 4.49 8.20 -25.86
CA THR A 54 4.19 9.61 -26.09
C THR A 54 5.44 10.49 -26.15
N LEU A 55 6.62 9.93 -25.84
CA LEU A 55 7.90 10.64 -25.72
C LEU A 55 7.83 11.82 -24.76
N SER A 56 7.15 11.63 -23.65
CA SER A 56 6.94 12.65 -22.62
C SER A 56 7.36 12.13 -21.25
N SER A 57 7.64 13.06 -20.34
CA SER A 57 7.84 12.76 -18.92
C SER A 57 6.63 13.28 -18.13
N PRO A 58 6.06 12.47 -17.23
CA PRO A 58 4.91 12.90 -16.42
C PRO A 58 5.29 13.98 -15.38
N HIS A 59 6.57 14.09 -15.03
CA HIS A 59 7.10 15.08 -14.09
C HIS A 59 8.61 15.28 -14.35
N PRO A 60 9.20 16.38 -13.86
CA PRO A 60 10.65 16.57 -13.86
C PRO A 60 11.38 15.46 -13.09
N PRO A 61 12.69 15.29 -13.29
CA PRO A 61 13.49 14.37 -12.49
C PRO A 61 13.36 14.65 -10.99
N VAL A 62 13.22 13.60 -10.18
CA VAL A 62 12.94 13.68 -8.75
C VAL A 62 14.07 13.09 -7.94
N SER A 63 14.53 13.80 -6.92
CA SER A 63 15.58 13.34 -6.02
C SER A 63 15.05 12.40 -4.92
N LEU A 64 15.80 11.33 -4.64
CA LEU A 64 15.61 10.45 -3.48
C LEU A 64 16.27 11.00 -2.21
N ALA A 65 17.06 12.08 -2.30
CA ALA A 65 17.77 12.63 -1.15
C ALA A 65 16.87 12.88 0.07
N PRO A 66 15.67 13.50 -0.05
CA PRO A 66 14.80 13.73 1.11
C PRO A 66 14.40 12.44 1.82
N VAL A 67 14.17 11.36 1.07
CA VAL A 67 13.77 10.05 1.61
C VAL A 67 14.97 9.37 2.29
N LEU A 68 16.14 9.44 1.68
CA LEU A 68 17.38 8.87 2.23
C LEU A 68 17.83 9.61 3.48
N ASP A 69 17.71 10.94 3.52
CA ASP A 69 18.07 11.76 4.68
C ASP A 69 17.17 11.47 5.89
N ILE A 70 15.86 11.35 5.69
CA ILE A 70 14.90 10.95 6.74
C ILE A 70 15.26 9.56 7.26
N ALA A 71 15.52 8.61 6.36
CA ALA A 71 15.88 7.26 6.73
C ALA A 71 17.24 7.18 7.46
N ALA A 72 18.21 8.00 7.07
CA ALA A 72 19.51 8.12 7.74
C ALA A 72 19.35 8.68 9.16
N THR A 73 18.55 9.73 9.32
CA THR A 73 18.27 10.33 10.63
C THR A 73 17.61 9.33 11.58
N ALA A 74 16.67 8.52 11.09
CA ALA A 74 16.02 7.48 11.89
C ALA A 74 16.96 6.31 12.30
N GLN A 75 18.14 6.20 11.68
CA GLN A 75 19.13 5.16 11.94
C GLN A 75 20.30 5.64 12.81
N GLN A 76 20.34 6.90 13.24
CA GLN A 76 21.44 7.44 14.03
C GLN A 76 21.71 6.56 15.28
N GLY A 77 22.87 5.94 15.28
CA GLY A 77 23.40 5.14 16.40
C GLY A 77 23.54 3.64 16.16
N HIS A 78 23.05 3.06 15.06
CA HIS A 78 23.04 1.60 14.91
C HIS A 78 23.73 1.01 13.66
N THR A 79 24.08 1.80 12.67
CA THR A 79 24.75 1.28 11.46
C THR A 79 25.77 2.25 10.90
N THR A 80 26.93 1.71 10.48
CA THR A 80 28.01 2.44 9.78
C THR A 80 27.63 2.77 8.34
N ASN A 81 26.65 2.09 7.78
CA ASN A 81 26.18 2.32 6.42
C ASN A 81 24.84 3.05 6.42
N GLY A 82 24.74 4.11 5.62
CA GLY A 82 23.50 4.83 5.38
C GLY A 82 22.39 3.93 4.79
N PRO A 83 21.14 4.45 4.72
CA PRO A 83 20.03 3.73 4.10
C PRO A 83 20.30 3.49 2.61
N ALA A 84 20.00 2.28 2.13
CA ALA A 84 20.12 1.93 0.73
C ALA A 84 18.74 1.72 0.10
N VAL A 85 18.64 2.01 -1.20
CA VAL A 85 17.46 1.66 -2.00
C VAL A 85 17.51 0.16 -2.30
N MET A 86 16.50 -0.57 -1.84
CA MET A 86 16.38 -2.01 -2.09
C MET A 86 15.71 -2.30 -3.43
N PHE A 87 14.74 -1.50 -3.79
CA PHE A 87 14.09 -1.51 -5.10
C PHE A 87 13.47 -0.15 -5.41
N ALA A 88 13.33 0.13 -6.70
CA ALA A 88 12.47 1.17 -7.23
C ALA A 88 11.62 0.57 -8.35
N ARG A 89 10.33 0.76 -8.31
CA ARG A 89 9.35 0.20 -9.24
C ARG A 89 8.33 1.23 -9.68
N LEU A 90 7.70 0.96 -10.81
CA LEU A 90 6.52 1.70 -11.24
C LEU A 90 5.25 0.94 -10.85
N ASN A 91 4.24 1.67 -10.40
CA ASN A 91 2.89 1.11 -10.30
C ASN A 91 2.19 1.10 -11.67
N SER A 92 0.95 0.64 -11.74
CA SER A 92 0.15 0.60 -12.98
C SER A 92 -0.10 1.98 -13.60
N GLN A 93 -0.06 3.04 -12.79
CA GLN A 93 -0.25 4.44 -13.22
C GLN A 93 1.06 5.17 -13.55
N GLY A 94 2.20 4.49 -13.50
CA GLY A 94 3.51 5.11 -13.74
C GLY A 94 4.07 5.91 -12.56
N ARG A 95 3.52 5.76 -11.34
CA ARG A 95 4.06 6.37 -10.12
C ARG A 95 5.27 5.60 -9.61
N ILE A 96 6.27 6.34 -9.13
CA ILE A 96 7.48 5.75 -8.55
C ILE A 96 7.16 5.23 -7.15
N VAL A 97 7.56 3.99 -6.88
CA VAL A 97 7.52 3.37 -5.56
C VAL A 97 8.90 2.85 -5.20
N VAL A 98 9.39 3.22 -4.03
CA VAL A 98 10.73 2.89 -3.55
C VAL A 98 10.66 2.18 -2.21
N GLY A 99 11.37 1.08 -2.07
CA GLY A 99 11.57 0.40 -0.80
C GLY A 99 13.01 0.55 -0.34
N LEU A 100 13.20 0.89 0.94
CA LEU A 100 14.50 1.13 1.55
C LEU A 100 14.96 -0.04 2.42
N SER A 101 16.25 -0.07 2.69
CA SER A 101 16.89 -1.08 3.55
C SER A 101 16.52 -0.96 5.03
N ASN A 102 15.88 0.13 5.46
CA ASN A 102 15.29 0.25 6.79
C ASN A 102 13.89 -0.37 6.89
N GLY A 103 13.32 -0.83 5.78
CA GLY A 103 11.99 -1.41 5.69
C GLY A 103 10.88 -0.42 5.32
N ASP A 104 11.18 0.87 5.26
CA ASP A 104 10.21 1.88 4.83
C ASP A 104 9.97 1.81 3.33
N GLY A 105 8.75 2.14 2.93
CA GLY A 105 8.34 2.27 1.53
C GLY A 105 7.77 3.65 1.26
N TYR A 106 8.10 4.21 0.11
CA TYR A 106 7.70 5.56 -0.29
C TYR A 106 7.16 5.56 -1.71
N SER A 107 6.22 6.47 -1.98
CA SER A 107 5.77 6.80 -3.34
C SER A 107 5.85 8.29 -3.58
N TYR A 108 6.19 8.69 -4.81
CA TYR A 108 6.20 10.09 -5.19
C TYR A 108 4.81 10.52 -5.65
N SER A 109 4.28 11.57 -5.01
CA SER A 109 3.04 12.23 -5.42
C SER A 109 3.34 13.33 -6.42
N GLN A 110 2.90 13.16 -7.66
CA GLN A 110 3.06 14.16 -8.72
C GLN A 110 2.23 15.42 -8.45
N ALA A 111 1.04 15.27 -7.88
CA ALA A 111 0.16 16.40 -7.59
C ALA A 111 0.68 17.29 -6.46
N MET A 112 1.35 16.68 -5.47
CA MET A 112 1.86 17.39 -4.29
C MET A 112 3.36 17.68 -4.36
N TYR A 113 4.07 17.13 -5.35
CA TYR A 113 5.54 17.24 -5.52
C TYR A 113 6.33 16.77 -4.29
N ILE A 114 5.81 15.76 -3.56
CA ILE A 114 6.43 15.22 -2.35
C ILE A 114 6.50 13.70 -2.36
N TRP A 115 7.40 13.16 -1.54
CA TRP A 115 7.43 11.74 -1.20
C TRP A 115 6.47 11.46 -0.06
N GLN A 116 5.59 10.47 -0.25
CA GLN A 116 4.66 9.96 0.76
C GLN A 116 5.15 8.62 1.26
N ARG A 117 5.24 8.43 2.58
CA ARG A 117 5.55 7.13 3.18
C ARG A 117 4.32 6.26 3.14
N LEU A 118 4.43 5.09 2.52
CA LEU A 118 3.36 4.11 2.36
C LEU A 118 3.44 2.99 3.37
N SER A 119 4.64 2.50 3.65
CA SER A 119 4.87 1.39 4.58
C SER A 119 5.93 1.72 5.60
N GLU A 120 5.77 1.15 6.78
CA GLU A 120 6.64 1.34 7.93
C GLU A 120 6.82 0.03 8.71
N PRO A 121 7.78 -0.04 9.66
CA PRO A 121 8.11 -1.29 10.35
C PRO A 121 6.93 -2.03 11.00
N TRP A 122 5.85 -1.30 11.36
CA TRP A 122 4.63 -1.89 11.92
C TRP A 122 3.93 -2.85 10.97
N TRP A 123 4.09 -2.71 9.68
CA TRP A 123 3.55 -3.64 8.69
C TRP A 123 4.08 -5.06 8.89
N ALA A 124 5.28 -5.21 9.45
CA ALA A 124 5.82 -6.51 9.76
C ALA A 124 4.97 -7.28 10.79
N VAL A 125 4.32 -6.59 11.72
CA VAL A 125 3.48 -7.23 12.75
C VAL A 125 2.24 -7.88 12.18
N GLY A 126 1.59 -7.23 11.21
CA GLY A 126 0.37 -7.73 10.55
C GLY A 126 0.63 -8.50 9.24
N SER A 127 1.91 -8.66 8.85
CA SER A 127 2.27 -9.23 7.56
C SER A 127 2.05 -10.74 7.49
N GLN A 128 1.46 -11.19 6.39
CA GLN A 128 1.39 -12.61 6.06
C GLN A 128 2.76 -13.24 5.74
N TYR A 129 3.76 -12.40 5.43
CA TYR A 129 5.14 -12.86 5.17
C TYR A 129 5.95 -13.06 6.45
N TRP A 130 5.38 -12.75 7.59
CA TRP A 130 5.98 -13.04 8.88
C TRP A 130 5.91 -14.54 9.15
N ASN A 131 7.05 -15.17 9.30
CA ASN A 131 7.09 -16.59 9.68
C ASN A 131 6.76 -16.72 11.17
N THR A 132 5.50 -17.02 11.46
CA THR A 132 4.93 -17.02 12.81
C THR A 132 4.86 -18.39 13.44
N ALA A 133 5.72 -19.35 13.03
CA ALA A 133 5.66 -20.73 13.55
C ALA A 133 5.58 -20.79 15.09
N ASP A 134 6.00 -19.74 15.81
CA ASP A 134 5.99 -19.66 17.28
C ASP A 134 5.16 -18.49 17.85
N THR A 135 4.34 -17.78 17.07
CA THR A 135 3.73 -16.55 17.57
C THR A 135 2.23 -16.48 17.37
N SER A 136 1.51 -16.21 18.46
CA SER A 136 0.07 -15.96 18.49
C SER A 136 -0.37 -14.71 17.70
N ILE A 137 0.55 -13.94 17.16
CA ILE A 137 0.28 -12.74 16.31
C ILE A 137 -0.28 -13.12 14.94
N SER A 138 -0.22 -14.38 14.52
CA SER A 138 -0.95 -14.86 13.34
C SER A 138 -2.46 -14.57 13.40
N THR A 139 -2.97 -14.24 14.58
CA THR A 139 -4.36 -13.80 14.79
C THR A 139 -4.63 -12.36 14.37
N VAL A 140 -3.60 -11.53 14.16
CA VAL A 140 -3.76 -10.17 13.63
C VAL A 140 -4.22 -10.18 12.17
N GLN A 141 -3.96 -11.27 11.46
CA GLN A 141 -4.56 -11.48 10.14
C GLN A 141 -6.02 -11.94 10.29
N PRO A 142 -6.91 -11.59 9.35
CA PRO A 142 -8.22 -12.17 9.30
C PRO A 142 -8.06 -13.68 9.09
N THR A 143 -7.95 -14.43 10.18
CA THR A 143 -7.83 -15.87 10.11
C THR A 143 -9.17 -16.46 9.68
N SER A 144 -9.24 -16.86 8.43
CA SER A 144 -10.05 -18.03 8.11
C SER A 144 -9.42 -19.24 8.82
N LYS A 145 -9.71 -19.46 10.10
CA LYS A 145 -9.50 -20.80 10.67
C LYS A 145 -10.39 -21.73 9.88
N GLY A 146 -9.77 -22.45 8.95
CA GLY A 146 -10.42 -23.50 8.19
C GLY A 146 -11.05 -24.49 9.11
N THR A 147 -12.36 -24.50 9.15
CA THR A 147 -13.14 -25.70 9.34
C THR A 147 -13.40 -26.25 7.93
N ASN A 148 -13.05 -27.51 7.77
CA ASN A 148 -13.17 -28.32 6.58
C ASN A 148 -14.33 -27.97 5.63
N GLY A 149 -13.97 -27.69 4.37
CA GLY A 149 -14.72 -28.11 3.20
C GLY A 149 -16.08 -27.46 2.98
N THR A 150 -16.03 -26.23 2.47
CA THR A 150 -16.91 -25.73 1.40
C THR A 150 -16.25 -24.46 0.86
N SER A 151 -16.05 -24.40 -0.46
CA SER A 151 -15.61 -23.22 -1.17
C SER A 151 -16.67 -22.12 -0.98
N THR A 152 -16.45 -21.27 0.02
CA THR A 152 -17.27 -20.11 0.28
C THR A 152 -16.52 -18.88 -0.23
N ALA A 153 -17.24 -17.82 -0.54
CA ALA A 153 -16.75 -16.52 -1.01
C ALA A 153 -15.59 -15.89 -0.18
N ASP A 154 -15.12 -16.57 0.85
CA ASP A 154 -13.96 -16.20 1.67
C ASP A 154 -12.60 -16.54 1.00
N ASP A 155 -12.58 -17.46 0.03
CA ASP A 155 -11.35 -17.82 -0.68
C ASP A 155 -10.91 -16.71 -1.67
N ASP A 156 -11.85 -15.90 -2.13
CA ASP A 156 -11.57 -14.80 -3.06
C ASP A 156 -10.88 -13.59 -2.39
N LEU A 157 -10.95 -13.50 -1.06
CA LEU A 157 -10.32 -12.42 -0.27
C LEU A 157 -8.90 -12.75 0.21
N LYS A 158 -8.20 -13.69 -0.44
CA LYS A 158 -6.84 -14.02 -0.07
C LYS A 158 -5.84 -13.08 -0.75
N PRO A 159 -4.92 -12.46 0.02
CA PRO A 159 -3.84 -11.64 -0.53
C PRO A 159 -2.92 -12.38 -1.51
N GLU A 160 -2.93 -13.71 -1.49
CA GLU A 160 -2.13 -14.56 -2.38
C GLU A 160 -2.44 -14.31 -3.86
N ASN A 161 -3.68 -13.92 -4.19
CA ASN A 161 -4.09 -13.57 -5.54
C ASN A 161 -3.46 -12.28 -6.06
N LEU A 162 -2.89 -11.44 -5.19
CA LEU A 162 -2.24 -10.18 -5.51
C LEU A 162 -0.71 -10.21 -5.36
N SER A 163 -0.08 -11.39 -5.36
CA SER A 163 1.36 -11.56 -5.10
C SER A 163 2.29 -10.73 -5.99
N ALA A 164 1.81 -10.29 -7.17
CA ALA A 164 2.53 -9.42 -8.10
C ALA A 164 2.28 -7.92 -7.87
N GLY A 165 1.44 -7.54 -6.91
CA GLY A 165 1.10 -6.15 -6.60
C GLY A 165 2.23 -5.39 -5.92
N ILE A 166 2.09 -4.07 -5.90
CA ILE A 166 3.08 -3.17 -5.26
C ILE A 166 2.99 -3.22 -3.74
N ILE A 167 1.78 -3.33 -3.18
CA ILE A 167 1.60 -3.40 -1.72
C ILE A 167 2.19 -4.68 -1.14
N PRO A 168 1.95 -5.87 -1.71
CA PRO A 168 2.65 -7.09 -1.30
C PRO A 168 4.18 -7.00 -1.42
N LEU A 169 4.70 -6.30 -2.44
CA LEU A 169 6.14 -6.07 -2.58
C LEU A 169 6.69 -5.20 -1.44
N LEU A 170 6.00 -4.09 -1.11
CA LEU A 170 6.34 -3.21 0.01
C LEU A 170 6.30 -3.97 1.33
N GLU A 171 5.23 -4.72 1.58
CA GLU A 171 5.04 -5.50 2.79
C GLU A 171 6.13 -6.56 2.97
N ARG A 172 6.48 -7.26 1.90
CA ARG A 172 7.57 -8.24 1.90
C ARG A 172 8.91 -7.58 2.22
N ASN A 173 9.20 -6.43 1.60
CA ASN A 173 10.42 -5.68 1.89
C ASN A 173 10.44 -5.24 3.36
N THR A 174 9.38 -4.61 3.85
CA THR A 174 9.26 -4.15 5.23
C THR A 174 9.46 -5.30 6.22
N THR A 175 8.83 -6.44 5.99
CA THR A 175 8.95 -7.62 6.84
C THR A 175 10.36 -8.18 6.81
N THR A 176 10.94 -8.36 5.62
CA THR A 176 12.30 -8.90 5.44
C THR A 176 13.34 -8.00 6.11
N GLN A 177 13.29 -6.69 5.88
CA GLN A 177 14.23 -5.75 6.47
C GLN A 177 14.05 -5.63 7.98
N SER A 178 12.81 -5.71 8.47
CA SER A 178 12.52 -5.71 9.90
C SER A 178 13.04 -6.96 10.60
N LEU A 179 12.96 -8.14 9.95
CA LEU A 179 13.54 -9.38 10.45
C LEU A 179 15.06 -9.30 10.50
N LEU A 180 15.70 -8.89 9.40
CA LEU A 180 17.16 -8.79 9.30
C LEU A 180 17.77 -7.85 10.34
N ARG A 181 17.04 -6.80 10.75
CA ARG A 181 17.47 -5.80 11.73
C ARG A 181 17.01 -6.09 13.15
N GLY A 182 16.32 -7.20 13.39
CA GLY A 182 15.76 -7.55 14.68
C GLY A 182 14.57 -6.68 15.13
N ARG A 183 14.13 -5.71 14.33
CA ARG A 183 12.96 -4.85 14.65
C ARG A 183 11.69 -5.67 14.77
N ALA A 184 11.51 -6.65 13.91
CA ALA A 184 10.39 -7.55 13.93
C ALA A 184 10.27 -8.28 15.27
N TYR A 185 11.37 -8.82 15.78
CA TYR A 185 11.41 -9.46 17.11
C TYR A 185 11.03 -8.49 18.23
N PHE A 186 11.57 -7.27 18.19
CA PHE A 186 11.27 -6.25 19.17
C PHE A 186 9.79 -5.83 19.16
N LEU A 187 9.25 -5.55 17.97
CA LEU A 187 7.84 -5.19 17.80
C LEU A 187 6.92 -6.32 18.26
N GLN A 188 7.23 -7.56 17.91
CA GLN A 188 6.49 -8.73 18.32
C GLN A 188 6.49 -8.89 19.85
N ARG A 189 7.66 -8.71 20.49
CA ARG A 189 7.76 -8.78 21.94
C ARG A 189 6.95 -7.68 22.63
N LEU A 190 7.00 -6.46 22.09
CA LEU A 190 6.22 -5.34 22.57
C LEU A 190 4.72 -5.62 22.47
N VAL A 191 4.25 -6.08 21.33
CA VAL A 191 2.83 -6.42 21.10
C VAL A 191 2.40 -7.54 22.05
N LYS A 192 3.18 -8.61 22.21
CA LYS A 192 2.88 -9.69 23.18
C LYS A 192 2.78 -9.18 24.62
N THR A 193 3.69 -8.28 25.00
CA THR A 193 3.66 -7.69 26.36
C THR A 193 2.38 -6.88 26.59
N LEU A 194 1.94 -6.14 25.57
CA LEU A 194 0.72 -5.36 25.63
C LEU A 194 -0.55 -6.22 25.61
N LEU A 195 -0.53 -7.34 24.87
CA LEU A 195 -1.67 -8.27 24.81
C LEU A 195 -1.93 -9.01 26.14
N VAL A 196 -0.90 -9.20 26.96
CA VAL A 196 -1.01 -9.91 28.24
C VAL A 196 -1.40 -8.98 29.40
N ALA A 197 -1.25 -7.67 29.24
CA ALA A 197 -1.58 -6.72 30.28
C ALA A 197 -3.11 -6.55 30.43
N GLU A 198 -3.62 -6.62 31.65
CA GLU A 198 -5.03 -6.31 31.94
C GLU A 198 -5.39 -4.90 31.45
N GLY A 199 -6.56 -4.75 30.85
CA GLY A 199 -7.04 -3.49 30.28
C GLY A 199 -6.63 -3.23 28.84
N TYR A 200 -5.88 -4.16 28.20
CA TYR A 200 -5.52 -4.08 26.77
C TYR A 200 -6.26 -5.12 25.92
N GLU A 201 -7.37 -5.64 26.43
CA GLU A 201 -8.29 -6.46 25.63
C GLU A 201 -8.70 -5.68 24.39
N GLY A 202 -8.54 -6.28 23.23
CA GLY A 202 -8.82 -5.62 21.95
C GLY A 202 -7.63 -4.89 21.33
N PHE A 203 -6.45 -4.80 21.97
CA PHE A 203 -5.26 -4.22 21.36
C PHE A 203 -4.87 -4.94 20.04
N GLU A 204 -4.96 -6.27 20.05
CA GLU A 204 -4.73 -7.08 18.84
C GLU A 204 -5.71 -6.70 17.72
N SER A 205 -6.97 -6.51 18.06
CA SER A 205 -8.00 -6.06 17.13
C SER A 205 -7.66 -4.68 16.58
N ALA A 206 -7.31 -3.74 17.44
CA ALA A 206 -6.93 -2.38 17.05
C ALA A 206 -5.71 -2.36 16.11
N VAL A 207 -4.69 -3.17 16.39
CA VAL A 207 -3.50 -3.30 15.52
C VAL A 207 -3.87 -3.87 14.15
N SER A 208 -4.73 -4.88 14.12
CA SER A 208 -5.20 -5.50 12.88
C SER A 208 -6.00 -4.50 12.03
N VAL A 209 -6.89 -3.75 12.65
CA VAL A 209 -7.69 -2.73 11.98
C VAL A 209 -6.80 -1.62 11.44
N ALA A 210 -5.90 -1.06 12.25
CA ALA A 210 -4.97 -0.02 11.84
C ALA A 210 -4.06 -0.48 10.68
N HIS A 211 -3.64 -1.75 10.68
CA HIS A 211 -2.86 -2.32 9.59
C HIS A 211 -3.64 -2.37 8.29
N LEU A 212 -4.91 -2.77 8.33
CA LEU A 212 -5.78 -2.78 7.15
C LEU A 212 -6.11 -1.36 6.66
N GLU A 213 -6.35 -0.41 7.56
CA GLU A 213 -6.51 1.01 7.24
C GLU A 213 -5.30 1.55 6.46
N ASN A 214 -4.08 1.26 6.93
CA ASN A 214 -2.85 1.66 6.23
C ASN A 214 -2.73 1.03 4.84
N ARG A 215 -3.12 -0.22 4.66
CA ARG A 215 -3.12 -0.88 3.35
C ARG A 215 -4.15 -0.28 2.40
N VAL A 216 -5.36 0.01 2.87
CA VAL A 216 -6.39 0.71 2.09
C VAL A 216 -5.88 2.08 1.66
N ALA A 217 -5.32 2.87 2.59
CA ALA A 217 -4.75 4.18 2.31
C ALA A 217 -3.59 4.12 1.29
N ALA A 218 -2.69 3.13 1.43
CA ALA A 218 -1.60 2.91 0.48
C ALA A 218 -2.12 2.52 -0.91
N ALA A 219 -3.15 1.66 -0.99
CA ALA A 219 -3.77 1.28 -2.25
C ALA A 219 -4.47 2.46 -2.94
N MET A 220 -5.15 3.31 -2.17
CA MET A 220 -5.73 4.56 -2.66
C MET A 220 -4.64 5.49 -3.21
N THR A 221 -3.61 5.74 -2.43
CA THR A 221 -2.48 6.61 -2.84
C THR A 221 -1.84 6.13 -4.13
N LEU A 222 -1.71 4.82 -4.30
CA LEU A 222 -1.12 4.21 -5.50
C LEU A 222 -2.11 4.10 -6.66
N GLY A 223 -3.41 4.31 -6.45
CA GLY A 223 -4.44 4.01 -7.44
C GLY A 223 -4.45 2.53 -7.85
N ALA A 224 -4.13 1.66 -6.91
CA ALA A 224 -4.03 0.21 -7.14
C ALA A 224 -5.41 -0.43 -6.99
N ARG A 225 -6.19 -0.45 -8.08
CA ARG A 225 -7.61 -0.80 -8.12
C ARG A 225 -7.93 -2.12 -7.42
N GLU A 226 -7.28 -3.22 -7.81
CA GLU A 226 -7.57 -4.55 -7.29
C GLU A 226 -7.12 -4.71 -5.83
N GLU A 227 -5.97 -4.13 -5.48
CA GLU A 227 -5.46 -4.13 -4.12
C GLU A 227 -6.35 -3.29 -3.20
N PHE A 228 -6.84 -2.14 -3.69
CA PHE A 228 -7.77 -1.29 -2.96
C PHE A 228 -9.07 -2.04 -2.63
N HIS A 229 -9.69 -2.66 -3.62
CA HIS A 229 -10.91 -3.44 -3.47
C HIS A 229 -10.74 -4.54 -2.43
N LEU A 230 -9.70 -5.37 -2.57
CA LEU A 230 -9.44 -6.47 -1.64
C LEU A 230 -9.28 -5.96 -0.19
N TYR A 231 -8.40 -4.97 0.03
CA TYR A 231 -8.14 -4.49 1.38
C TYR A 231 -9.32 -3.73 1.98
N LEU A 232 -10.13 -3.06 1.17
CA LEU A 232 -11.37 -2.43 1.61
C LEU A 232 -12.36 -3.47 2.15
N LEU A 233 -12.58 -4.56 1.42
CA LEU A 233 -13.47 -5.65 1.86
C LEU A 233 -12.94 -6.36 3.11
N MET A 234 -11.63 -6.60 3.18
CA MET A 234 -10.98 -7.14 4.39
C MET A 234 -11.17 -6.21 5.59
N TYR A 235 -11.01 -4.91 5.39
CA TYR A 235 -11.22 -3.89 6.41
C TYR A 235 -12.68 -3.86 6.87
N ALA A 236 -13.65 -3.81 5.94
CA ALA A 236 -15.07 -3.85 6.24
C ALA A 236 -15.46 -5.10 7.06
N LYS A 237 -14.94 -6.27 6.66
CA LYS A 237 -15.15 -7.53 7.37
C LYS A 237 -14.57 -7.46 8.80
N ARG A 238 -13.39 -6.88 8.95
CA ARG A 238 -12.74 -6.78 10.26
C ARG A 238 -13.47 -5.86 11.22
N ILE A 239 -13.82 -4.63 10.79
CA ILE A 239 -14.56 -3.69 11.65
C ILE A 239 -15.97 -4.17 11.96
N GLY A 240 -16.60 -4.90 11.03
CA GLY A 240 -17.90 -5.54 11.27
C GLY A 240 -17.82 -6.64 12.32
N ALA A 241 -16.79 -7.49 12.26
CA ALA A 241 -16.55 -8.54 13.27
C ALA A 241 -16.20 -7.97 14.65
N GLU A 242 -15.56 -6.80 14.71
CA GLU A 242 -15.25 -6.08 15.95
C GLU A 242 -16.48 -5.40 16.57
N GLY A 243 -17.54 -5.18 15.78
CA GLY A 243 -18.74 -4.46 16.21
C GLY A 243 -18.55 -2.96 16.38
N SER A 244 -17.52 -2.38 15.77
CA SER A 244 -17.21 -0.95 15.86
C SER A 244 -18.17 -0.11 15.03
N LYS A 245 -19.29 0.30 15.63
CA LYS A 245 -20.34 1.11 14.96
C LYS A 245 -19.78 2.40 14.35
N ALA A 246 -18.91 3.11 15.08
CA ALA A 246 -18.33 4.36 14.62
C ALA A 246 -17.50 4.20 13.33
N LYS A 247 -16.63 3.19 13.27
CA LYS A 247 -15.80 2.90 12.09
C LYS A 247 -16.63 2.43 10.90
N VAL A 248 -17.66 1.63 11.15
CA VAL A 248 -18.59 1.19 10.10
C VAL A 248 -19.34 2.39 9.52
N GLU A 249 -19.84 3.29 10.37
CA GLU A 249 -20.53 4.49 9.93
C GLU A 249 -19.64 5.43 9.14
N GLU A 250 -18.39 5.64 9.59
CA GLU A 250 -17.39 6.42 8.88
C GLU A 250 -17.06 5.81 7.50
N LEU A 251 -16.85 4.49 7.43
CA LEU A 251 -16.63 3.79 6.18
C LEU A 251 -17.79 3.97 5.20
N LEU A 252 -19.02 3.76 5.68
CA LEU A 252 -20.20 3.91 4.84
C LEU A 252 -20.38 5.35 4.34
N ARG A 253 -20.13 6.35 5.20
CA ARG A 253 -20.15 7.77 4.79
C ARG A 253 -19.09 8.05 3.72
N SER A 254 -17.87 7.54 3.88
CA SER A 254 -16.80 7.75 2.90
C SER A 254 -17.10 7.12 1.54
N LEU A 255 -17.83 6.00 1.52
CA LEU A 255 -18.27 5.36 0.28
C LEU A 255 -19.48 6.06 -0.37
N MET A 256 -20.39 6.61 0.43
CA MET A 256 -21.54 7.36 -0.10
C MET A 256 -21.12 8.70 -0.75
N GLY A 257 -19.94 9.22 -0.43
CA GLY A 257 -19.49 10.52 -0.91
C GLY A 257 -20.22 11.68 -0.23
N SER A 258 -20.02 12.89 -0.73
CA SER A 258 -20.61 14.11 -0.18
C SER A 258 -22.10 14.30 -0.56
N VAL A 259 -22.93 13.31 -0.29
CA VAL A 259 -24.41 13.49 -0.41
C VAL A 259 -24.93 14.54 0.57
N PHE A 260 -24.07 15.03 1.48
CA PHE A 260 -24.36 16.01 2.52
C PHE A 260 -23.52 17.30 2.40
N GLU A 261 -23.01 17.64 1.22
CA GLU A 261 -22.55 19.01 1.01
C GLU A 261 -23.79 19.91 0.99
N ASP A 262 -23.85 20.84 1.95
CA ASP A 262 -24.94 21.82 2.05
C ASP A 262 -25.09 22.53 0.70
N GLU A 263 -26.31 22.58 0.17
CA GLU A 263 -26.68 23.16 -1.13
C GLU A 263 -26.32 24.67 -1.26
N ASP A 264 -25.72 25.28 -0.22
CA ASP A 264 -25.42 26.70 -0.16
C ASP A 264 -23.98 27.08 -0.58
N GLU A 265 -23.06 26.12 -0.78
CA GLU A 265 -21.72 26.43 -1.30
C GLU A 265 -21.68 26.26 -2.82
N LYS A 266 -21.61 27.42 -3.52
CA LYS A 266 -21.35 27.46 -4.96
C LYS A 266 -20.05 26.73 -5.30
N PRO A 267 -20.03 25.90 -6.36
CA PRO A 267 -18.81 25.22 -6.78
C PRO A 267 -17.79 26.26 -7.28
N ASP A 268 -16.76 26.53 -6.49
CA ASP A 268 -15.58 27.22 -6.97
C ASP A 268 -14.82 26.31 -7.95
N GLU A 269 -14.64 26.77 -9.18
CA GLU A 269 -14.04 26.04 -10.31
C GLU A 269 -12.55 25.68 -10.11
N GLU A 270 -11.97 25.89 -8.94
CA GLU A 270 -10.56 25.61 -8.60
C GLU A 270 -10.37 24.57 -7.48
N LYS A 271 -11.33 23.71 -7.21
CA LYS A 271 -11.06 22.59 -6.27
C LYS A 271 -10.12 21.61 -6.93
N GLY A 272 -8.84 21.77 -6.59
CA GLY A 272 -7.78 20.85 -6.98
C GLY A 272 -8.17 19.40 -6.68
N GLN A 273 -7.68 18.48 -7.52
CA GLN A 273 -7.83 17.02 -7.44
C GLN A 273 -7.39 16.48 -6.06
N GLY A 274 -8.19 16.78 -5.04
CA GLY A 274 -8.21 16.09 -3.79
C GLY A 274 -8.95 14.75 -3.94
N TRP A 275 -9.06 14.01 -2.90
CA TRP A 275 -9.72 12.72 -2.71
C TRP A 275 -11.05 12.50 -3.43
N MET A 276 -11.71 13.55 -3.85
CA MET A 276 -12.96 13.58 -4.60
C MET A 276 -12.62 13.51 -6.08
N ALA A 277 -12.09 12.37 -6.51
CA ALA A 277 -12.18 12.00 -7.90
C ALA A 277 -13.65 12.01 -8.31
N GLU A 278 -13.86 12.40 -9.55
CA GLU A 278 -15.08 12.48 -10.31
C GLU A 278 -16.30 11.77 -9.70
N GLU A 279 -17.44 12.43 -9.65
CA GLU A 279 -18.72 11.89 -9.19
C GLU A 279 -18.91 10.47 -9.72
N GLY A 280 -18.73 9.47 -8.86
CA GLY A 280 -19.05 8.10 -9.18
C GLY A 280 -17.99 7.03 -8.86
N ASP A 281 -16.71 7.26 -9.09
CA ASP A 281 -15.68 6.22 -8.98
C ASP A 281 -14.67 6.47 -7.85
N LEU A 282 -14.38 5.42 -7.07
CA LEU A 282 -13.33 5.43 -6.06
C LEU A 282 -12.22 4.43 -6.47
N VAL A 283 -11.05 4.97 -6.84
CA VAL A 283 -9.91 4.17 -7.35
C VAL A 283 -10.29 3.31 -8.58
N GLY A 284 -11.20 3.83 -9.43
CA GLY A 284 -11.70 3.14 -10.61
C GLY A 284 -12.76 2.07 -10.35
N TRP A 285 -13.33 2.04 -9.14
CA TRP A 285 -14.50 1.26 -8.80
C TRP A 285 -15.71 2.17 -8.59
N PRO A 286 -16.89 1.85 -9.17
CA PRO A 286 -18.13 2.56 -8.88
C PRO A 286 -18.44 2.52 -7.37
N ARG A 287 -18.67 3.67 -6.77
CA ARG A 287 -18.98 3.78 -5.33
C ARG A 287 -20.18 2.93 -4.93
N GLU A 288 -21.18 2.88 -5.79
CA GLU A 288 -22.39 2.11 -5.58
C GLU A 288 -22.10 0.59 -5.49
N GLU A 289 -21.18 0.08 -6.31
CA GLU A 289 -20.78 -1.33 -6.30
C GLU A 289 -20.02 -1.67 -5.02
N LEU A 290 -19.03 -0.83 -4.66
CA LEU A 290 -18.29 -0.98 -3.40
C LEU A 290 -19.22 -0.93 -2.18
N LEU A 291 -20.17 0.00 -2.18
CA LEU A 291 -21.14 0.15 -1.09
C LEU A 291 -22.02 -1.11 -0.97
N LYS A 292 -22.52 -1.65 -2.08
CA LYS A 292 -23.31 -2.88 -2.10
C LYS A 292 -22.53 -4.06 -1.51
N GLU A 293 -21.26 -4.23 -1.91
CA GLU A 293 -20.43 -5.32 -1.41
C GLU A 293 -20.13 -5.17 0.09
N VAL A 294 -19.76 -3.98 0.53
CA VAL A 294 -19.49 -3.67 1.94
C VAL A 294 -20.76 -3.91 2.78
N VAL A 295 -21.92 -3.43 2.36
CA VAL A 295 -23.19 -3.64 3.06
C VAL A 295 -23.56 -5.13 3.11
N LEU A 296 -23.29 -5.88 2.05
CA LEU A 296 -23.53 -7.32 2.02
C LEU A 296 -22.65 -8.06 3.05
N ILE A 297 -21.38 -7.69 3.16
CA ILE A 297 -20.44 -8.27 4.15
C ILE A 297 -20.90 -7.95 5.56
N LEU A 298 -21.21 -6.69 5.83
CA LEU A 298 -21.66 -6.24 7.15
C LEU A 298 -23.02 -6.85 7.54
N GLY A 299 -23.96 -6.99 6.59
CA GLY A 299 -25.26 -7.61 6.81
C GLY A 299 -25.16 -9.09 7.15
N LYS A 300 -24.27 -9.84 6.48
CA LYS A 300 -24.00 -11.25 6.82
C LYS A 300 -23.44 -11.40 8.24
N LEU A 301 -22.55 -10.51 8.66
CA LEU A 301 -21.99 -10.52 10.02
C LEU A 301 -23.07 -10.22 11.06
N LEU A 302 -23.91 -9.20 10.82
CA LEU A 302 -25.00 -8.86 11.72
C LEU A 302 -26.03 -9.98 11.85
N SER A 303 -26.38 -10.66 10.76
CA SER A 303 -27.28 -11.81 10.81
C SER A 303 -26.72 -12.98 11.60
N HIS A 304 -25.40 -13.22 11.49
CA HIS A 304 -24.72 -14.26 12.25
C HIS A 304 -24.70 -13.96 13.77
N PHE A 305 -24.47 -12.70 14.14
CA PHE A 305 -24.56 -12.25 15.55
C PHE A 305 -25.97 -12.41 16.11
N LEU A 306 -27.02 -12.06 15.36
CA LEU A 306 -28.40 -12.19 15.78
C LEU A 306 -28.83 -13.66 15.96
N VAL A 307 -28.29 -14.56 15.18
CA VAL A 307 -28.52 -16.01 15.34
C VAL A 307 -27.83 -16.55 16.59
N GLN A 308 -26.63 -16.10 16.90
CA GLN A 308 -25.92 -16.50 18.13
C GLN A 308 -26.63 -16.02 19.40
N ILE A 309 -27.11 -14.77 19.43
CA ILE A 309 -27.82 -14.20 20.60
C ILE A 309 -29.17 -14.91 20.85
N ASN A 310 -29.79 -15.49 19.84
CA ASN A 310 -31.06 -16.24 19.98
C ASN A 310 -30.87 -17.71 20.33
N CYS A 311 -29.63 -18.20 20.39
CA CYS A 311 -29.29 -19.59 20.75
C CYS A 311 -28.72 -19.74 22.18
N ASP A 312 -28.44 -18.64 22.85
CA ASP A 312 -28.06 -18.53 24.27
C ASP A 312 -29.29 -18.11 25.10
#